data_503006129c687b83c51e66f104ccc3d2
#
_entry.id   503006129c687b83c51e66f104ccc3d2
#
_cell.length_a   1.000
_cell.length_b   1.000
_cell.length_c   1.000
_cell.angle_alpha   90.00
_cell.angle_beta   90.00
_cell.angle_gamma   90.00
#
_symmetry.space_group_name_H-M   'P 1'
#
loop_
_entity.id
_entity.type
_entity.pdbx_description
1 polymer ?
#
loop_
_entity_poly.entity_id
_entity_poly.type
_entity_poly.pdbx_seq_one_letter_code
_entity_poly.pdbx_strand_id
1 'polypeptide(L)'
;MKKLLAVVLTAALTVGMLAGCGGSDNGGSSCGSDAGSAKTAKVIDVDLTSEEYAFGVDKSQPELLEQVNAFIAKIQEDGTLDEIFDKYFGGGEPTPVESAALDESKDQLVVATNAAFEPFEYMEGENYVGIDMEIAALLAEELGQELVIQNMDFDAVCLSVGQHKC
;
A
#
# COMPACT_ATOMS: atom_id res chain seq x y z
N MET A 1 12.58 -39.53 11.33
CA MET A 1 14.03 -39.34 11.45
C MET A 1 14.73 -38.71 10.24
N LYS A 2 13.97 -38.22 9.22
CA LYS A 2 14.57 -37.56 8.02
C LYS A 2 14.51 -36.02 8.05
N LYS A 3 13.93 -35.43 9.08
CA LYS A 3 13.76 -33.95 9.18
C LYS A 3 14.76 -33.27 10.13
N LEU A 4 15.58 -34.04 10.84
CA LEU A 4 16.59 -33.51 11.79
C LEU A 4 18.00 -33.34 11.17
N LEU A 5 18.23 -33.89 9.96
CA LEU A 5 19.53 -33.76 9.30
C LEU A 5 19.67 -32.47 8.46
N ALA A 6 18.58 -31.82 8.11
CA ALA A 6 18.61 -30.59 7.28
C ALA A 6 18.96 -29.33 8.10
N VAL A 7 18.71 -29.33 9.40
CA VAL A 7 18.91 -28.15 10.27
C VAL A 7 20.38 -28.05 10.76
N VAL A 8 21.13 -29.14 10.78
CA VAL A 8 22.53 -29.15 11.25
C VAL A 8 23.50 -28.68 10.16
N LEU A 9 23.13 -28.77 8.88
CA LEU A 9 24.04 -28.42 7.78
C LEU A 9 24.06 -26.91 7.47
N THR A 10 23.05 -26.18 7.89
CA THR A 10 22.96 -24.71 7.66
C THR A 10 23.68 -23.88 8.74
N ALA A 11 23.95 -24.47 9.91
CA ALA A 11 24.66 -23.78 11.00
C ALA A 11 26.20 -23.82 10.89
N ALA A 12 26.76 -24.67 10.02
CA ALA A 12 28.21 -24.85 9.87
C ALA A 12 28.87 -23.93 8.81
N LEU A 13 28.06 -23.16 8.04
CA LEU A 13 28.59 -22.34 6.94
C LEU A 13 28.75 -20.84 7.28
N THR A 14 28.39 -20.41 8.48
CA THR A 14 28.45 -18.99 8.88
C THR A 14 29.62 -18.61 9.80
N VAL A 15 30.56 -19.52 10.12
CA VAL A 15 31.70 -19.25 11.02
C VAL A 15 33.03 -19.07 10.28
N GLY A 16 33.07 -19.14 8.96
CA GLY A 16 34.30 -19.22 8.16
C GLY A 16 34.85 -17.94 7.54
N MET A 17 34.35 -16.72 7.82
CA MET A 17 34.80 -15.49 7.14
C MET A 17 35.25 -14.35 8.05
N LEU A 18 35.84 -14.64 9.21
CA LEU A 18 36.43 -13.62 10.09
C LEU A 18 37.81 -14.03 10.60
N ALA A 19 38.72 -14.38 9.70
CA ALA A 19 40.14 -14.45 10.06
C ALA A 19 41.01 -14.26 8.80
N GLY A 20 41.56 -13.05 8.67
CA GLY A 20 42.58 -12.84 7.64
C GLY A 20 42.87 -11.36 7.38
N CYS A 21 43.48 -10.66 8.32
CA CYS A 21 44.42 -9.59 8.05
C CYS A 21 45.33 -9.40 9.26
N GLY A 22 46.43 -10.09 9.27
CA GLY A 22 47.56 -9.82 10.12
C GLY A 22 48.81 -9.80 9.24
N GLY A 23 49.60 -8.72 9.34
CA GLY A 23 50.95 -8.68 8.76
C GLY A 23 51.47 -7.29 8.44
N SER A 24 52.10 -6.68 9.41
CA SER A 24 53.41 -5.96 9.42
C SER A 24 53.71 -4.75 8.51
N ASP A 25 53.88 -3.66 9.21
CA ASP A 25 55.01 -2.70 9.21
C ASP A 25 55.09 -1.55 8.21
N ASN A 26 55.13 -0.40 8.84
CA ASN A 26 55.94 0.81 8.58
C ASN A 26 55.41 1.86 7.59
N GLY A 27 55.11 2.99 8.14
CA GLY A 27 55.06 4.25 7.39
C GLY A 27 53.90 5.16 7.81
N GLY A 28 54.13 6.07 8.74
CA GLY A 28 53.18 7.02 9.22
C GLY A 28 52.51 7.82 8.11
N SER A 29 51.21 7.78 8.11
CA SER A 29 50.39 8.88 7.61
C SER A 29 49.08 8.81 8.38
N SER A 30 48.86 9.80 9.21
CA SER A 30 47.65 10.01 9.97
C SER A 30 46.48 10.24 8.96
N CYS A 31 45.85 9.20 8.57
CA CYS A 31 44.51 9.31 8.00
C CYS A 31 43.55 9.53 9.17
N GLY A 32 43.21 10.76 9.40
CA GLY A 32 42.08 11.13 10.25
C GLY A 32 40.85 10.37 9.77
N SER A 33 40.37 9.49 10.63
CA SER A 33 39.06 8.89 10.50
C SER A 33 38.04 10.02 10.70
N ASP A 34 37.70 10.71 9.61
CA ASP A 34 36.44 11.40 9.55
C ASP A 34 35.37 10.32 9.64
N ALA A 35 34.97 10.04 10.87
CA ALA A 35 33.70 9.41 11.14
C ALA A 35 32.67 10.41 10.58
N GLY A 36 32.31 10.21 9.31
CA GLY A 36 31.30 11.01 8.64
C GLY A 36 30.09 11.07 9.53
N SER A 37 29.83 12.26 10.05
CA SER A 37 28.62 12.54 10.82
C SER A 37 27.46 12.00 10.01
N ALA A 38 26.79 10.97 10.49
CA ALA A 38 25.62 10.43 9.87
C ALA A 38 24.65 11.60 9.71
N LYS A 39 24.40 12.01 8.47
CA LYS A 39 23.45 13.07 8.18
C LYS A 39 22.08 12.52 8.57
N THR A 40 21.56 12.97 9.69
CA THR A 40 20.21 12.65 10.12
C THR A 40 19.25 13.52 9.32
N ALA A 41 18.32 12.87 8.61
CA ALA A 41 17.18 13.57 8.04
C ALA A 41 16.26 14.05 9.19
N LYS A 42 15.71 15.25 9.05
CA LYS A 42 14.72 15.79 9.96
C LYS A 42 13.46 16.11 9.17
N VAL A 43 12.33 15.65 9.65
CA VAL A 43 11.03 16.06 9.15
C VAL A 43 10.83 17.53 9.48
N ILE A 44 10.45 18.33 8.50
CA ILE A 44 10.08 19.73 8.68
C ILE A 44 8.62 19.74 9.09
N ASP A 45 8.32 20.34 10.23
CA ASP A 45 6.96 20.47 10.78
C ASP A 45 6.23 21.66 10.12
N VAL A 46 6.10 21.61 8.81
CA VAL A 46 5.38 22.57 7.97
C VAL A 46 4.73 21.81 6.83
N ASP A 47 3.42 21.88 6.74
CA ASP A 47 2.68 21.33 5.61
C ASP A 47 3.04 22.09 4.33
N LEU A 48 3.51 21.37 3.32
CA LEU A 48 3.87 21.95 2.02
C LEU A 48 2.65 22.10 1.12
N THR A 49 1.68 21.20 1.24
CA THR A 49 0.44 21.18 0.46
C THR A 49 -0.73 20.82 1.37
N SER A 50 -1.94 21.19 0.95
CA SER A 50 -3.19 20.66 1.47
C SER A 50 -3.89 20.00 0.30
N GLU A 51 -4.08 18.69 0.37
CA GLU A 51 -4.65 17.89 -0.70
C GLU A 51 -6.00 17.33 -0.28
N GLU A 52 -6.90 17.24 -1.26
CA GLU A 52 -8.21 16.61 -1.09
C GLU A 52 -8.30 15.43 -2.06
N TYR A 53 -8.77 14.30 -1.56
CA TYR A 53 -8.99 13.10 -2.35
C TYR A 53 -10.48 12.86 -2.55
N ALA A 54 -10.86 12.33 -3.72
CA ALA A 54 -12.27 12.10 -4.05
C ALA A 54 -12.44 10.89 -4.96
N PHE A 55 -13.55 10.19 -4.80
CA PHE A 55 -13.96 9.14 -5.73
C PHE A 55 -14.79 9.74 -6.87
N GLY A 56 -14.45 9.38 -8.10
CA GLY A 56 -15.22 9.77 -9.27
C GLY A 56 -16.36 8.79 -9.52
N VAL A 57 -17.58 9.31 -9.70
CA VAL A 57 -18.77 8.54 -10.08
C VAL A 57 -19.31 9.07 -11.39
N ASP A 58 -19.77 8.19 -12.29
CA ASP A 58 -20.37 8.60 -13.56
C ASP A 58 -21.62 9.46 -13.34
N LYS A 59 -21.74 10.50 -14.15
CA LYS A 59 -22.85 11.48 -14.05
C LYS A 59 -24.24 10.86 -14.30
N SER A 60 -24.28 9.70 -14.93
CA SER A 60 -25.52 8.96 -15.17
C SER A 60 -25.94 8.10 -13.98
N GLN A 61 -25.10 8.02 -12.91
CA GLN A 61 -25.32 7.24 -11.70
C GLN A 61 -25.52 8.13 -10.46
N PRO A 62 -26.52 9.02 -10.43
CA PRO A 62 -26.72 9.93 -9.30
C PRO A 62 -27.06 9.20 -7.99
N GLU A 63 -27.72 8.05 -8.07
CA GLU A 63 -28.05 7.23 -6.90
C GLU A 63 -26.79 6.62 -6.28
N LEU A 64 -25.86 6.13 -7.09
CA LEU A 64 -24.56 5.64 -6.62
C LEU A 64 -23.77 6.78 -5.97
N LEU A 65 -23.76 7.97 -6.57
CA LEU A 65 -23.10 9.14 -5.98
C LEU A 65 -23.66 9.48 -4.59
N GLU A 66 -24.97 9.42 -4.41
CA GLU A 66 -25.61 9.65 -3.10
C GLU A 66 -25.21 8.57 -2.09
N GLN A 67 -25.16 7.30 -2.50
CA GLN A 67 -24.74 6.18 -1.66
C GLN A 67 -23.26 6.30 -1.26
N VAL A 68 -22.37 6.61 -2.19
CA VAL A 68 -20.94 6.84 -1.92
C VAL A 68 -20.74 7.98 -0.94
N ASN A 69 -21.41 9.12 -1.15
CA ASN A 69 -21.30 10.26 -0.24
C ASN A 69 -21.84 9.95 1.16
N ALA A 70 -22.97 9.24 1.25
CA ALA A 70 -23.53 8.83 2.54
C ALA A 70 -22.61 7.85 3.26
N PHE A 71 -22.01 6.92 2.54
CA PHE A 71 -21.05 5.98 3.08
C PHE A 71 -19.76 6.67 3.59
N ILE A 72 -19.20 7.61 2.82
CA ILE A 72 -18.03 8.39 3.26
C ILE A 72 -18.36 9.18 4.53
N ALA A 73 -19.51 9.84 4.60
CA ALA A 73 -19.92 10.55 5.80
C ALA A 73 -20.07 9.61 7.01
N LYS A 74 -20.62 8.41 6.80
CA LYS A 74 -20.78 7.39 7.83
C LYS A 74 -19.43 6.95 8.40
N ILE A 75 -18.46 6.56 7.55
CA ILE A 75 -17.14 6.09 8.01
C ILE A 75 -16.29 7.20 8.66
N GLN A 76 -16.55 8.46 8.33
CA GLN A 76 -15.97 9.62 9.02
C GLN A 76 -16.59 9.82 10.41
N GLU A 77 -17.91 9.65 10.54
CA GLU A 77 -18.62 9.87 11.79
C GLU A 77 -18.40 8.75 12.81
N ASP A 78 -18.33 7.49 12.36
CA ASP A 78 -18.20 6.33 13.22
C ASP A 78 -16.75 5.96 13.57
N GLY A 79 -15.76 6.65 13.00
CA GLY A 79 -14.34 6.46 13.25
C GLY A 79 -13.66 5.38 12.38
N THR A 80 -14.39 4.72 11.49
CA THR A 80 -13.84 3.70 10.59
C THR A 80 -12.74 4.27 9.71
N LEU A 81 -12.90 5.51 9.21
CA LEU A 81 -11.88 6.16 8.40
C LEU A 81 -10.59 6.42 9.18
N ASP A 82 -10.70 6.82 10.45
CA ASP A 82 -9.54 7.03 11.32
C ASP A 82 -8.82 5.70 11.60
N GLU A 83 -9.56 4.60 11.78
CA GLU A 83 -8.98 3.26 11.94
C GLU A 83 -8.21 2.82 10.69
N ILE A 84 -8.73 3.13 9.49
CA ILE A 84 -8.01 2.87 8.24
C ILE A 84 -6.74 3.71 8.19
N PHE A 85 -6.81 5.01 8.44
CA PHE A 85 -5.61 5.86 8.44
C PHE A 85 -4.56 5.41 9.45
N ASP A 86 -4.95 4.98 10.64
CA ASP A 86 -4.02 4.48 11.65
C ASP A 86 -3.26 3.22 11.19
N LYS A 87 -3.83 2.39 10.34
CA LYS A 87 -3.12 1.25 9.76
C LYS A 87 -1.93 1.70 8.89
N TYR A 88 -2.10 2.77 8.11
CA TYR A 88 -1.10 3.21 7.13
C TYR A 88 -0.15 4.29 7.67
N PHE A 89 -0.61 5.15 8.53
CA PHE A 89 0.19 6.25 9.10
C PHE A 89 0.57 6.04 10.55
N GLY A 90 -0.18 5.23 11.28
CA GLY A 90 0.06 4.91 12.70
C GLY A 90 0.95 3.68 12.93
N GLY A 91 1.36 2.97 11.85
CA GLY A 91 2.19 1.78 11.94
C GLY A 91 1.40 0.49 12.25
N GLY A 92 0.10 0.46 11.95
CA GLY A 92 -0.72 -0.74 11.95
C GLY A 92 -0.41 -1.66 10.77
N GLU A 93 -1.16 -2.75 10.66
CA GLU A 93 -1.03 -3.68 9.53
C GLU A 93 -2.12 -3.40 8.49
N PRO A 94 -1.74 -3.09 7.23
CA PRO A 94 -2.69 -2.93 6.13
C PRO A 94 -3.53 -4.20 5.90
N THR A 95 -4.75 -4.02 5.42
CA THR A 95 -5.63 -5.14 5.09
C THR A 95 -5.60 -5.39 3.58
N PRO A 96 -5.11 -6.55 3.12
CA PRO A 96 -5.16 -6.90 1.71
C PRO A 96 -6.61 -7.02 1.20
N VAL A 97 -6.85 -6.52 0.00
CA VAL A 97 -8.16 -6.53 -0.66
C VAL A 97 -8.09 -7.41 -1.90
N GLU A 98 -9.02 -8.35 -2.00
CA GLU A 98 -9.18 -9.21 -3.17
C GLU A 98 -10.17 -8.60 -4.16
N SER A 99 -9.87 -8.74 -5.45
CA SER A 99 -10.78 -8.35 -6.53
C SER A 99 -11.47 -9.58 -7.08
N ALA A 100 -12.79 -9.54 -7.19
CA ALA A 100 -13.53 -10.53 -7.95
C ALA A 100 -13.25 -10.44 -9.45
N ALA A 101 -13.55 -11.50 -10.19
CA ALA A 101 -13.56 -11.44 -11.64
C ALA A 101 -14.77 -10.63 -12.14
N LEU A 102 -14.57 -9.81 -13.16
CA LEU A 102 -15.66 -9.07 -13.79
C LEU A 102 -16.64 -10.05 -14.43
N ASP A 103 -17.91 -9.93 -14.09
CA ASP A 103 -19.03 -10.71 -14.63
C ASP A 103 -20.23 -9.79 -14.87
N GLU A 104 -20.43 -9.38 -16.12
CA GLU A 104 -21.49 -8.45 -16.51
C GLU A 104 -22.92 -8.95 -16.20
N SER A 105 -23.07 -10.23 -15.83
CA SER A 105 -24.37 -10.78 -15.40
C SER A 105 -24.68 -10.59 -13.92
N LYS A 106 -23.69 -10.11 -13.14
CA LYS A 106 -23.79 -9.87 -11.72
C LYS A 106 -23.88 -8.37 -11.41
N ASP A 107 -24.46 -8.08 -10.26
CA ASP A 107 -24.40 -6.75 -9.68
C ASP A 107 -23.10 -6.59 -8.90
N GLN A 108 -22.14 -5.89 -9.48
CA GLN A 108 -20.78 -5.73 -8.95
C GLN A 108 -20.43 -4.25 -8.86
N LEU A 109 -19.74 -3.86 -7.79
CA LEU A 109 -19.08 -2.56 -7.70
C LEU A 109 -17.75 -2.65 -8.45
N VAL A 110 -17.67 -2.00 -9.60
CA VAL A 110 -16.45 -1.94 -10.41
C VAL A 110 -15.72 -0.65 -10.15
N VAL A 111 -14.50 -0.74 -9.64
CA VAL A 111 -13.64 0.39 -9.29
C VAL A 111 -12.41 0.41 -10.18
N ALA A 112 -12.20 1.51 -10.88
CA ALA A 112 -10.96 1.75 -11.63
C ALA A 112 -9.96 2.51 -10.76
N THR A 113 -8.70 2.06 -10.80
CA THR A 113 -7.61 2.70 -10.06
C THR A 113 -6.29 2.56 -10.80
N ASN A 114 -5.28 3.34 -10.40
CA ASN A 114 -3.88 3.12 -10.74
C ASN A 114 -3.12 2.69 -9.48
N ALA A 115 -3.05 1.38 -9.24
CA ALA A 115 -2.48 0.80 -8.03
C ALA A 115 -0.95 0.87 -7.99
N ALA A 116 -0.43 2.11 -8.02
CA ALA A 116 0.98 2.47 -7.96
C ALA A 116 1.25 3.69 -7.07
N PHE A 117 0.31 4.06 -6.19
CA PHE A 117 0.37 5.25 -5.34
C PHE A 117 0.21 4.91 -3.85
N GLU A 118 1.28 4.41 -3.24
CA GLU A 118 1.33 4.09 -1.81
C GLU A 118 1.27 5.37 -0.96
N PRO A 119 0.50 5.42 0.15
CA PRO A 119 -0.24 4.33 0.78
C PRO A 119 -1.72 4.25 0.36
N PHE A 120 -2.18 4.96 -0.66
CA PHE A 120 -3.58 5.03 -1.04
C PHE A 120 -4.04 3.82 -1.85
N GLU A 121 -3.31 3.47 -2.92
CA GLU A 121 -3.59 2.30 -3.74
C GLU A 121 -2.29 1.72 -4.33
N TYR A 122 -1.98 0.48 -4.01
CA TYR A 122 -0.79 -0.21 -4.49
C TYR A 122 -0.96 -1.72 -4.50
N MET A 123 -0.01 -2.41 -5.10
CA MET A 123 0.01 -3.87 -5.15
C MET A 123 1.02 -4.44 -4.17
N GLU A 124 0.60 -5.44 -3.38
CA GLU A 124 1.48 -6.28 -2.59
C GLU A 124 1.32 -7.74 -3.03
N GLY A 125 2.25 -8.19 -3.85
CA GLY A 125 2.10 -9.46 -4.55
C GLY A 125 0.93 -9.44 -5.54
N GLU A 126 -0.08 -10.26 -5.31
CA GLU A 126 -1.29 -10.33 -6.13
C GLU A 126 -2.49 -9.58 -5.52
N ASN A 127 -2.32 -9.03 -4.31
CA ASN A 127 -3.38 -8.33 -3.60
C ASN A 127 -3.29 -6.83 -3.82
N TYR A 128 -4.45 -6.19 -3.81
CA TYR A 128 -4.55 -4.75 -3.70
C TYR A 128 -4.45 -4.33 -2.24
N VAL A 129 -3.74 -3.26 -1.98
CA VAL A 129 -3.53 -2.73 -0.63
C VAL A 129 -3.63 -1.21 -0.71
N GLY A 130 -4.09 -0.58 0.35
CA GLY A 130 -4.15 0.87 0.41
C GLY A 130 -5.44 1.39 1.02
N ILE A 131 -5.40 2.65 1.42
CA ILE A 131 -6.54 3.33 2.06
C ILE A 131 -7.76 3.28 1.14
N ASP A 132 -7.60 3.61 -0.14
CA ASP A 132 -8.69 3.65 -1.11
C ASP A 132 -9.24 2.25 -1.40
N MET A 133 -8.37 1.25 -1.36
CA MET A 133 -8.76 -0.16 -1.56
C MET A 133 -9.60 -0.68 -0.39
N GLU A 134 -9.22 -0.38 0.85
CA GLU A 134 -10.01 -0.74 2.02
C GLU A 134 -11.37 -0.01 2.04
N ILE A 135 -11.40 1.27 1.67
CA ILE A 135 -12.64 2.04 1.55
C ILE A 135 -13.54 1.43 0.47
N ALA A 136 -12.98 1.06 -0.70
CA ALA A 136 -13.74 0.43 -1.78
C ALA A 136 -14.32 -0.94 -1.37
N ALA A 137 -13.56 -1.73 -0.60
CA ALA A 137 -14.04 -3.02 -0.08
C ALA A 137 -15.22 -2.84 0.87
N LEU A 138 -15.12 -1.89 1.81
CA LEU A 138 -16.20 -1.59 2.74
C LEU A 138 -17.44 -0.99 2.05
N LEU A 139 -17.24 -0.18 1.00
CA LEU A 139 -18.34 0.33 0.19
C LEU A 139 -19.07 -0.81 -0.54
N ALA A 140 -18.32 -1.74 -1.14
CA ALA A 140 -18.92 -2.90 -1.81
C ALA A 140 -19.73 -3.75 -0.83
N GLU A 141 -19.22 -3.96 0.40
CA GLU A 141 -19.95 -4.65 1.47
C GLU A 141 -21.24 -3.91 1.86
N GLU A 142 -21.18 -2.58 2.03
CA GLU A 142 -22.36 -1.75 2.35
C GLU A 142 -23.43 -1.83 1.26
N LEU A 143 -23.01 -1.89 -0.01
CA LEU A 143 -23.91 -2.01 -1.15
C LEU A 143 -24.40 -3.45 -1.37
N GLY A 144 -23.80 -4.44 -0.69
CA GLY A 144 -24.09 -5.86 -0.88
C GLY A 144 -23.60 -6.41 -2.23
N GLN A 145 -22.56 -5.80 -2.81
CA GLN A 145 -22.00 -6.12 -4.13
C GLN A 145 -20.63 -6.79 -4.01
N GLU A 146 -20.24 -7.58 -5.01
CA GLU A 146 -18.85 -8.06 -5.13
C GLU A 146 -17.97 -6.90 -5.66
N LEU A 147 -16.79 -6.69 -5.05
CA LEU A 147 -15.84 -5.70 -5.52
C LEU A 147 -15.02 -6.23 -6.68
N VAL A 148 -15.00 -5.48 -7.77
CA VAL A 148 -14.09 -5.69 -8.91
C VAL A 148 -13.16 -4.49 -9.04
N ILE A 149 -11.85 -4.71 -8.96
CA ILE A 149 -10.85 -3.66 -9.11
C ILE A 149 -10.20 -3.79 -10.48
N GLN A 150 -10.28 -2.72 -11.27
CA GLN A 150 -9.63 -2.60 -12.56
C GLN A 150 -8.41 -1.70 -12.44
N ASN A 151 -7.22 -2.31 -12.36
CA ASN A 151 -5.95 -1.58 -12.34
C ASN A 151 -5.58 -1.16 -13.77
N MET A 152 -5.33 0.13 -13.98
CA MET A 152 -5.02 0.71 -15.29
C MET A 152 -4.12 1.94 -15.17
N ASP A 153 -3.64 2.44 -16.31
CA ASP A 153 -2.88 3.68 -16.33
C ASP A 153 -3.72 4.86 -15.81
N PHE A 154 -3.11 5.74 -15.03
CA PHE A 154 -3.78 6.87 -14.36
C PHE A 154 -4.62 7.72 -15.33
N ASP A 155 -4.08 8.02 -16.51
CA ASP A 155 -4.79 8.81 -17.54
C ASP A 155 -6.06 8.12 -18.06
N ALA A 156 -6.18 6.80 -17.89
CA ALA A 156 -7.34 6.03 -18.32
C ALA A 156 -8.45 5.94 -17.26
N VAL A 157 -8.12 6.13 -15.96
CA VAL A 157 -9.07 5.96 -14.85
C VAL A 157 -10.31 6.84 -15.04
N CYS A 158 -10.14 8.16 -15.15
CA CYS A 158 -11.29 9.08 -15.33
C CYS A 158 -12.07 8.83 -16.63
N LEU A 159 -11.37 8.35 -17.68
CA LEU A 159 -12.02 8.04 -18.95
C LEU A 159 -12.88 6.78 -18.83
N SER A 160 -12.45 5.78 -18.05
CA SER A 160 -13.19 4.52 -17.86
C SER A 160 -14.52 4.77 -17.15
N VAL A 161 -14.53 5.63 -16.12
CA VAL A 161 -15.74 6.08 -15.43
C VAL A 161 -16.73 6.71 -16.44
N GLY A 162 -16.28 7.70 -17.22
CA GLY A 162 -17.15 8.38 -18.21
C GLY A 162 -17.58 7.51 -19.39
N GLN A 163 -17.04 6.30 -19.53
CA GLN A 163 -17.41 5.31 -20.54
C GLN A 163 -18.27 4.17 -19.99
N HIS A 164 -18.74 4.27 -18.76
CA HIS A 164 -19.50 3.23 -18.06
C HIS A 164 -18.78 1.88 -17.97
N LYS A 165 -17.47 1.91 -17.77
CA LYS A 165 -16.67 0.68 -17.62
C LYS A 165 -16.39 0.34 -16.17
N CYS A 166 -16.66 1.26 -15.28
CA CYS A 166 -16.57 1.14 -13.83
C CYS A 166 -17.50 2.15 -13.16
#